data_f89806c4e09a4ffa52033e65b71d215c
#
_entry.id   f89806c4e09a4ffa52033e65b71d215c
#
_cell.length_a   1.000
_cell.length_b   1.000
_cell.length_c   1.000
_cell.angle_alpha   90.00
_cell.angle_beta   90.00
_cell.angle_gamma   90.00
#
_symmetry.space_group_name_H-M   'P 1'
#
loop_
_entity.id
_entity.type
_entity.pdbx_description
1 polymer ?
#
loop_
_entity_poly.entity_id
_entity_poly.type
_entity_poly.pdbx_seq_one_letter_code
_entity_poly.pdbx_strand_id
1 'polypeptide(L)' 'MKSEQFIDGFQQVHFLGGMVRIDTFRLAPQQDAEPLQEPVVQLIMTPQGFITALNTLQQLADKLVNLGILQKELSDS' A
#
# COMPACT_ATOMS: atom_id res chain seq x y z
N MET A 1 2.40 23.05 -3.59
CA MET A 1 1.59 22.51 -2.50
C MET A 1 1.37 21.02 -2.67
N LYS A 2 1.49 20.27 -1.62
CA LYS A 2 1.27 18.84 -1.67
C LYS A 2 -0.06 18.49 -1.06
N SER A 3 -0.74 17.52 -1.64
CA SER A 3 -1.92 16.97 -1.01
C SER A 3 -1.54 15.64 -0.35
N GLU A 4 -2.22 15.33 0.71
CA GLU A 4 -1.97 14.12 1.46
C GLU A 4 -3.23 13.30 1.47
N GLN A 5 -3.06 11.99 1.33
CA GLN A 5 -4.17 11.09 1.29
C GLN A 5 -3.89 9.93 2.22
N PHE A 6 -4.74 9.73 3.20
CA PHE A 6 -4.57 8.61 4.12
C PHE A 6 -5.14 7.35 3.51
N ILE A 7 -4.39 6.27 3.59
CA ILE A 7 -4.88 4.95 3.20
C ILE A 7 -4.41 3.96 4.25
N ASP A 8 -5.18 2.91 4.42
CA ASP A 8 -4.79 1.83 5.31
C ASP A 8 -3.98 0.77 4.58
N GLY A 9 -4.11 0.70 3.26
CA GLY A 9 -3.33 -0.27 2.54
C GLY A 9 -3.79 -0.39 1.10
N PHE A 10 -3.26 -1.42 0.45
CA PHE A 10 -3.60 -1.74 -0.92
C PHE A 10 -4.64 -2.86 -0.90
N GLN A 11 -5.67 -2.70 -1.73
CA GLN A 11 -6.72 -3.68 -1.80
C GLN A 11 -6.48 -4.68 -2.93
N GLN A 12 -6.16 -4.18 -4.09
CA GLN A 12 -5.87 -5.01 -5.24
C GLN A 12 -4.78 -4.38 -6.07
N VAL A 13 -3.96 -5.23 -6.66
CA VAL A 13 -2.91 -4.78 -7.56
C VAL A 13 -3.05 -5.62 -8.82
N HIS A 14 -3.19 -4.97 -9.96
CA HIS A 14 -3.35 -5.71 -11.19
C HIS A 14 -2.73 -4.96 -12.35
N PHE A 15 -2.61 -5.65 -13.45
CA PHE A 15 -1.97 -5.11 -14.65
C PHE A 15 -3.03 -5.05 -15.74
N LEU A 16 -3.29 -3.86 -16.23
CA LEU A 16 -4.33 -3.67 -17.21
C LEU A 16 -3.97 -2.51 -18.12
N GLY A 17 -4.10 -2.72 -19.42
CA GLY A 17 -3.81 -1.65 -20.36
C GLY A 17 -2.34 -1.24 -20.36
N GLY A 18 -1.43 -2.17 -20.09
CA GLY A 18 -0.01 -1.89 -20.06
C GLY A 18 0.45 -1.14 -18.83
N MET A 19 -0.42 -0.94 -17.85
CA MET A 19 -0.10 -0.18 -16.65
C MET A 19 -0.40 -1.00 -15.42
N VAL A 20 0.39 -0.78 -14.38
CA VAL A 20 0.12 -1.36 -13.05
C VAL A 20 -0.88 -0.46 -12.36
N ARG A 21 -1.92 -1.07 -11.82
CA ARG A 21 -2.99 -0.34 -11.15
C ARG A 21 -3.15 -0.89 -9.75
N ILE A 22 -3.10 0.01 -8.78
CA ILE A 22 -3.15 -0.36 -7.37
C ILE A 22 -4.34 0.34 -6.74
N ASP A 23 -5.30 -0.45 -6.29
CA ASP A 23 -6.46 0.09 -5.58
C ASP A 23 -6.11 0.21 -4.12
N THR A 24 -6.38 1.36 -3.55
CA THR A 24 -6.09 1.61 -2.16
C THR A 24 -7.40 1.70 -1.39
N PHE A 25 -7.32 1.51 -0.08
CA PHE A 25 -8.51 1.55 0.74
C PHE A 25 -8.19 2.15 2.10
N ARG A 26 -9.24 2.55 2.78
CA ARG A 26 -9.15 2.91 4.18
C ARG A 26 -10.26 2.18 4.92
N LEU A 27 -10.07 1.99 6.21
CA LEU A 27 -11.06 1.31 7.03
C LEU A 27 -11.96 2.35 7.66
N ALA A 28 -13.26 2.23 7.38
CA ALA A 28 -14.25 3.11 7.96
C ALA A 28 -14.91 2.38 9.11
N PRO A 29 -14.84 2.90 10.34
CA PRO A 29 -15.46 2.22 11.46
C PRO A 29 -16.96 2.17 11.31
N GLN A 30 -17.54 1.06 11.74
CA GLN A 30 -18.98 0.90 11.74
C GLN A 30 -19.43 0.54 13.13
N GLN A 31 -20.59 1.03 13.50
CA GLN A 31 -21.14 0.74 14.79
C GLN A 31 -21.62 -0.71 14.81
N ASP A 32 -21.16 -1.46 15.79
CA ASP A 32 -21.60 -2.85 15.98
C ASP A 32 -21.27 -3.75 14.80
N ALA A 33 -20.22 -3.42 14.05
CA ALA A 33 -19.83 -4.21 12.91
C ALA A 33 -18.35 -4.03 12.66
N GLU A 34 -17.81 -4.92 11.86
CA GLU A 34 -16.40 -4.80 11.48
C GLU A 34 -16.21 -3.60 10.58
N PRO A 35 -15.03 -2.99 10.62
CA PRO A 35 -14.76 -1.86 9.74
C PRO A 35 -14.98 -2.22 8.28
N LEU A 36 -15.49 -1.28 7.54
CA LEU A 36 -15.74 -1.45 6.12
C LEU A 36 -14.59 -0.88 5.32
N GLN A 37 -14.13 -1.62 4.33
CA GLN A 37 -13.09 -1.13 3.45
C GLN A 37 -13.69 -0.16 2.44
N GLU A 38 -13.20 1.05 2.44
CA GLU A 38 -13.66 2.07 1.51
C GLU A 38 -12.57 2.36 0.50
N PRO A 39 -12.88 2.36 -0.80
CA PRO A 39 -11.88 2.72 -1.79
C PRO A 39 -11.48 4.19 -1.64
N VAL A 40 -10.22 4.48 -1.87
CA VAL A 40 -9.73 5.84 -1.76
C VAL A 40 -9.31 6.34 -3.13
N VAL A 41 -8.17 5.86 -3.63
CA VAL A 41 -7.68 6.28 -4.95
C VAL A 41 -7.09 5.05 -5.62
N GLN A 42 -6.98 5.14 -6.93
CA GLN A 42 -6.26 4.13 -7.69
C GLN A 42 -4.96 4.76 -8.16
N LEU A 43 -3.86 4.08 -7.88
CA LEU A 43 -2.55 4.51 -8.34
C LEU A 43 -2.25 3.79 -9.65
N ILE A 44 -1.77 4.53 -10.61
CA ILE A 44 -1.46 3.96 -11.92
C ILE A 44 -0.03 4.31 -12.25
N MET A 45 0.74 3.32 -12.64
CA MET A 45 2.14 3.55 -12.93
C MET A 45 2.62 2.59 -14.00
N THR A 46 3.72 2.96 -14.63
CA THR A 46 4.33 2.06 -15.61
C THR A 46 4.93 0.87 -14.87
N PRO A 47 5.14 -0.25 -15.58
CA PRO A 47 5.83 -1.37 -14.94
C PRO A 47 7.19 -0.99 -14.37
N GLN A 48 7.93 -0.13 -15.07
CA GLN A 48 9.23 0.30 -14.57
C GLN A 48 9.07 1.13 -13.30
N GLY A 49 8.08 2.01 -13.28
CA GLY A 49 7.80 2.81 -12.08
C GLY A 49 7.38 1.93 -10.92
N PHE A 50 6.66 0.85 -11.21
CA PHE A 50 6.25 -0.08 -10.16
C PHE A 50 7.46 -0.73 -9.51
N ILE A 51 8.45 -1.16 -10.31
CA ILE A 51 9.65 -1.78 -9.76
C ILE A 51 10.43 -0.77 -8.92
N THR A 52 10.53 0.46 -9.39
CA THR A 52 11.22 1.51 -8.64
C THR A 52 10.50 1.78 -7.32
N ALA A 53 9.18 1.84 -7.36
CA ALA A 53 8.40 2.07 -6.15
C ALA A 53 8.58 0.93 -5.16
N LEU A 54 8.59 -0.31 -5.66
CA LEU A 54 8.76 -1.47 -4.80
C LEU A 54 10.10 -1.42 -4.08
N ASN A 55 11.16 -1.07 -4.79
CA ASN A 55 12.48 -0.97 -4.19
C ASN A 55 12.52 0.14 -3.13
N THR A 56 11.89 1.26 -3.42
CA THR A 56 11.86 2.37 -2.48
C THR A 56 11.12 1.98 -1.20
N LEU A 57 9.98 1.30 -1.35
CA LEU A 57 9.22 0.85 -0.20
C LEU A 57 10.00 -0.17 0.62
N GLN A 58 10.71 -1.06 -0.06
CA GLN A 58 11.49 -2.07 0.62
C GLN A 58 12.60 -1.44 1.45
N GLN A 59 13.23 -0.39 0.94
CA GLN A 59 14.29 0.29 1.67
C GLN A 59 13.75 0.87 2.98
N LEU A 60 12.59 1.47 2.94
CA LEU A 60 12.01 2.03 4.15
C LEU A 60 11.60 0.91 5.10
N ALA A 61 11.03 -0.16 4.57
CA ALA A 61 10.63 -1.29 5.42
C ALA A 61 11.84 -1.83 6.17
N ASP A 62 12.97 -1.99 5.49
CA ASP A 62 14.19 -2.48 6.13
C ASP A 62 14.65 -1.52 7.21
N LYS A 63 14.55 -0.23 6.94
CA LYS A 63 14.96 0.76 7.94
C LYS A 63 14.08 0.71 9.16
N LEU A 64 12.77 0.53 8.98
CA LEU A 64 11.85 0.46 10.10
C LEU A 64 12.10 -0.79 10.95
N VAL A 65 12.47 -1.89 10.30
CA VAL A 65 12.82 -3.10 11.03
C VAL A 65 14.07 -2.85 11.86
N ASN A 66 15.08 -2.22 11.26
CA ASN A 66 16.33 -1.96 11.96
C ASN A 66 16.14 -1.02 13.14
N LEU A 67 15.16 -0.12 13.05
CA LEU A 67 14.87 0.80 14.14
C LEU A 67 13.97 0.21 15.21
N GLY A 68 13.50 -1.02 15.01
CA GLY A 68 12.62 -1.67 15.94
C GLY A 68 11.17 -1.23 15.87
N ILE A 69 10.81 -0.45 14.87
CA ILE A 69 9.44 0.03 14.72
C ILE A 69 8.56 -1.03 14.09
N LEU A 70 9.16 -1.84 13.20
CA LEU A 70 8.42 -2.85 12.47
C LEU A 70 9.10 -4.19 12.67
N GLN A 71 8.31 -5.23 12.90
CA GLN A 71 8.84 -6.56 13.00
C GLN A 71 8.80 -7.23 11.65
N LYS A 72 9.85 -7.97 11.34
CA LYS A 72 9.89 -8.67 10.09
C LYS A 72 9.21 -10.01 10.26
N GLU A 73 7.99 -10.08 9.80
CA GLU A 73 7.22 -11.27 9.99
C GLU A 73 7.00 -12.05 8.78
N LEU A 74 7.80 -11.96 7.90
CA LEU A 74 7.49 -12.61 6.66
C LEU A 74 7.55 -14.08 6.70
N SER A 75 7.35 -14.30 6.69
CA SER A 75 7.53 -15.38 6.61
C SER A 75 7.47 -16.16 6.49
N ASP A 76 7.61 -16.40 6.74
CA ASP A 76 7.74 -16.97 6.82
C ASP A 76 7.62 -17.72 6.82
N SER A 77 7.46 -17.78 6.65
CA SER A 77 7.39 -18.15 6.61
C SER A 77 7.51 -18.55 6.44
#